data_37f801ca3bc2021867e8f032a682382d
#
_entry.id   37f801ca3bc2021867e8f032a682382d
#
_cell.length_a   1.000
_cell.length_b   1.000
_cell.length_c   1.000
_cell.angle_alpha   90.00
_cell.angle_beta   90.00
_cell.angle_gamma   90.00
#
_symmetry.space_group_name_H-M   'P 1'
#
loop_
_entity.id
_entity.type
_entity.pdbx_description
1 polymer ?
#
loop_
_entity_poly.entity_id
_entity_poly.type
_entity_poly.pdbx_seq_one_letter_code
_entity_poly.pdbx_strand_id
1 'polypeptide(L)'
;MTMIACLAERLDISEGQCREFLEGASRKYKSFLIPKRMGGYRRIAQPSKELKRYQRAFLDLYHFPVHDNAMGYVKGRSIKHNASMHASNPYLFKTDIANFFNSIKPQLFWWVLEQLAKKETKSKQAADLKIERLFEALVTEKRFVNELLFWRPGKRSEKLILSIGAPSSPTISNFCMFIFDEHISALCRDFGITYTRYVDDLTFSTKTPNILPGFIHKLREELKICLLGTMDLNLDKTHLSSKAHNRRITGITLTNNENLSIGRKQKRYIKHLVHLFIKGDITEDDFSYLRGYLSYAHYIEPEFVVSLFAKYTCNVMNRIVYRQDY
;
A
#
# COMPACT_ATOMS: atom_id res chain seq x y z
N MET A 1 19.52 -14.84 20.92
CA MET A 1 18.93 -15.96 20.14
C MET A 1 18.98 -15.55 18.66
N THR A 2 19.40 -16.44 17.75
CA THR A 2 19.50 -16.17 16.31
C THR A 2 18.09 -16.13 15.66
N MET A 3 17.97 -15.52 14.48
CA MET A 3 16.71 -15.52 13.72
C MET A 3 16.24 -16.95 13.42
N ILE A 4 17.16 -17.84 13.06
CA ILE A 4 16.83 -19.25 12.77
C ILE A 4 16.28 -19.93 14.02
N ALA A 5 16.92 -19.76 15.20
CA ALA A 5 16.43 -20.33 16.45
C ALA A 5 15.02 -19.84 16.80
N CYS A 6 14.77 -18.53 16.69
CA CYS A 6 13.45 -17.94 16.93
C CYS A 6 12.38 -18.46 15.95
N LEU A 7 12.74 -18.60 14.66
CA LEU A 7 11.82 -19.14 13.66
C LEU A 7 11.55 -20.64 13.89
N ALA A 8 12.56 -21.42 14.25
CA ALA A 8 12.43 -22.83 14.53
C ALA A 8 11.48 -23.06 15.70
N GLU A 9 11.67 -22.35 16.81
CA GLU A 9 10.77 -22.36 17.97
C GLU A 9 9.33 -21.95 17.57
N ARG A 10 9.18 -20.84 16.85
CA ARG A 10 7.85 -20.33 16.43
C ARG A 10 7.10 -21.26 15.49
N LEU A 11 7.83 -22.06 14.70
CA LEU A 11 7.29 -22.99 13.72
C LEU A 11 7.18 -24.42 14.24
N ASP A 12 7.67 -24.71 15.45
CA ASP A 12 7.75 -26.05 16.07
C ASP A 12 8.52 -27.04 15.19
N ILE A 13 9.76 -26.67 14.83
CA ILE A 13 10.70 -27.47 14.04
C ILE A 13 12.12 -27.36 14.60
N SER A 14 13.03 -28.25 14.20
CA SER A 14 14.44 -28.09 14.56
C SER A 14 15.13 -26.95 13.79
N GLU A 15 16.19 -26.37 14.38
CA GLU A 15 17.00 -25.35 13.69
C GLU A 15 17.61 -25.89 12.39
N GLY A 16 17.99 -27.17 12.35
CA GLY A 16 18.51 -27.84 11.16
C GLY A 16 17.48 -27.84 10.03
N GLN A 17 16.24 -28.21 10.30
CA GLN A 17 15.14 -28.17 9.33
C GLN A 17 14.83 -26.75 8.87
N CYS A 18 14.86 -25.77 9.79
CA CYS A 18 14.66 -24.37 9.46
C CYS A 18 15.75 -23.86 8.49
N ARG A 19 17.01 -24.16 8.79
CA ARG A 19 18.17 -23.78 7.95
C ARG A 19 18.10 -24.42 6.56
N GLU A 20 17.86 -25.72 6.50
CA GLU A 20 17.70 -26.46 5.24
C GLU A 20 16.56 -25.89 4.38
N PHE A 21 15.42 -25.58 4.99
CA PHE A 21 14.31 -24.96 4.26
C PHE A 21 14.65 -23.57 3.72
N LEU A 22 15.34 -22.74 4.50
CA LEU A 22 15.72 -21.38 4.13
C LEU A 22 16.78 -21.38 3.01
N GLU A 23 17.60 -22.43 2.89
CA GLU A 23 18.50 -22.57 1.75
C GLU A 23 17.70 -22.71 0.45
N GLY A 24 17.79 -21.68 -0.41
CA GLY A 24 17.03 -21.62 -1.66
C GLY A 24 15.55 -21.25 -1.52
N ALA A 25 15.12 -20.73 -0.38
CA ALA A 25 13.74 -20.27 -0.16
C ALA A 25 13.30 -19.22 -1.18
N SER A 26 14.21 -18.35 -1.61
CA SER A 26 13.97 -17.35 -2.67
C SER A 26 13.56 -17.94 -4.04
N ARG A 27 13.70 -19.23 -4.26
CA ARG A 27 13.28 -19.97 -5.46
C ARG A 27 11.95 -20.69 -5.29
N LYS A 28 11.40 -20.80 -4.08
CA LYS A 28 10.15 -21.50 -3.76
C LYS A 28 8.91 -20.67 -4.11
N TYR A 29 8.87 -20.14 -5.33
CA TYR A 29 7.78 -19.29 -5.85
C TYR A 29 7.22 -19.84 -7.15
N LYS A 30 5.90 -19.72 -7.31
CA LYS A 30 5.20 -19.89 -8.60
C LYS A 30 4.94 -18.51 -9.19
N SER A 31 5.45 -18.26 -10.41
CA SER A 31 5.19 -16.99 -11.10
C SER A 31 4.20 -17.16 -12.26
N PHE A 32 3.32 -16.18 -12.42
CA PHE A 32 2.34 -16.12 -13.50
C PHE A 32 2.04 -14.67 -13.87
N LEU A 33 1.44 -14.46 -15.04
CA LEU A 33 1.11 -13.15 -15.56
C LEU A 33 -0.39 -12.89 -15.37
N ILE A 34 -0.74 -11.68 -14.89
CA ILE A 34 -2.10 -11.18 -14.80
C ILE A 34 -2.25 -9.97 -15.71
N PRO A 35 -3.31 -9.87 -16.54
CA PRO A 35 -3.54 -8.70 -17.39
C PRO A 35 -3.81 -7.46 -16.54
N LYS A 36 -3.26 -6.31 -16.95
CA LYS A 36 -3.56 -5.01 -16.35
C LYS A 36 -4.78 -4.37 -17.03
N ARG A 37 -5.56 -3.58 -16.29
CA ARG A 37 -6.74 -2.89 -16.82
C ARG A 37 -6.46 -1.95 -18.02
N MET A 38 -5.26 -1.35 -18.06
CA MET A 38 -4.85 -0.39 -19.09
C MET A 38 -3.92 -1.04 -20.13
N GLY A 39 -3.95 -2.37 -20.26
CA GLY A 39 -3.09 -3.12 -21.16
C GLY A 39 -1.76 -3.57 -20.54
N GLY A 40 -1.13 -4.57 -21.17
CA GLY A 40 0.08 -5.24 -20.67
C GLY A 40 -0.19 -6.21 -19.53
N TYR A 41 0.88 -6.77 -18.96
CA TYR A 41 0.81 -7.81 -17.93
C TYR A 41 1.57 -7.40 -16.67
N ARG A 42 1.10 -7.91 -15.52
CA ARG A 42 1.80 -7.85 -14.23
C ARG A 42 2.27 -9.26 -13.87
N ARG A 43 3.54 -9.42 -13.60
CA ARG A 43 4.09 -10.68 -13.08
C ARG A 43 3.83 -10.75 -11.57
N ILE A 44 3.09 -11.78 -11.18
CA ILE A 44 2.88 -12.15 -9.78
C ILE A 44 3.86 -13.28 -9.46
N ALA A 45 4.51 -13.22 -8.31
CA ALA A 45 5.34 -14.29 -7.78
C ALA A 45 4.80 -14.70 -6.41
N GLN A 46 4.07 -15.79 -6.41
CA GLN A 46 3.42 -16.33 -5.22
C GLN A 46 4.33 -17.33 -4.52
N PRO A 47 4.73 -17.11 -3.25
CA PRO A 47 5.50 -18.09 -2.49
C PRO A 47 4.70 -19.38 -2.24
N SER A 48 5.40 -20.50 -2.06
CA SER A 48 4.80 -21.78 -1.65
C SER A 48 4.02 -21.60 -0.33
N LYS A 49 3.11 -22.52 -0.04
CA LYS A 49 2.32 -22.50 1.23
C LYS A 49 3.25 -22.47 2.44
N GLU A 50 4.29 -23.28 2.39
CA GLU A 50 5.27 -23.38 3.48
C GLU A 50 6.09 -22.08 3.61
N LEU A 51 6.61 -21.53 2.51
CA LEU A 51 7.33 -20.24 2.58
C LEU A 51 6.47 -19.11 3.14
N LYS A 52 5.17 -19.08 2.82
CA LYS A 52 4.24 -18.13 3.44
C LYS A 52 4.13 -18.31 4.95
N ARG A 53 4.20 -19.55 5.47
CA ARG A 53 4.20 -19.84 6.90
C ARG A 53 5.44 -19.24 7.57
N TYR A 54 6.61 -19.43 6.98
CA TYR A 54 7.86 -18.83 7.46
C TYR A 54 7.85 -17.30 7.41
N GLN A 55 7.37 -16.72 6.31
CA GLN A 55 7.27 -15.26 6.18
C GLN A 55 6.32 -14.63 7.19
N ARG A 56 5.21 -15.29 7.52
CA ARG A 56 4.30 -14.82 8.58
C ARG A 56 4.94 -14.95 9.96
N ALA A 57 5.55 -16.10 10.28
CA ALA A 57 6.26 -16.29 11.53
C ALA A 57 7.36 -15.23 11.73
N PHE A 58 8.09 -14.89 10.67
CA PHE A 58 9.08 -13.81 10.70
C PHE A 58 8.46 -12.44 11.04
N LEU A 59 7.33 -12.10 10.45
CA LEU A 59 6.63 -10.84 10.74
C LEU A 59 5.99 -10.81 12.13
N ASP A 60 5.62 -11.96 12.69
CA ASP A 60 5.15 -12.08 14.07
C ASP A 60 6.28 -11.82 15.08
N LEU A 61 7.51 -12.23 14.75
CA LEU A 61 8.69 -12.09 15.60
C LEU A 61 9.36 -10.70 15.48
N TYR A 62 9.38 -10.13 14.27
CA TYR A 62 10.14 -8.92 13.96
C TYR A 62 9.24 -7.81 13.46
N HIS A 63 9.16 -6.72 14.23
CA HIS A 63 8.33 -5.57 13.93
C HIS A 63 9.16 -4.47 13.29
N PHE A 64 8.69 -3.98 12.15
CA PHE A 64 9.32 -2.92 11.38
C PHE A 64 8.52 -1.62 11.52
N PRO A 65 9.18 -0.48 11.77
CA PRO A 65 8.51 0.80 11.83
C PRO A 65 7.91 1.18 10.48
N VAL A 66 6.78 1.88 10.53
CA VAL A 66 6.09 2.41 9.36
C VAL A 66 5.86 3.90 9.58
N HIS A 67 6.21 4.71 8.58
CA HIS A 67 6.06 6.16 8.65
C HIS A 67 4.59 6.59 8.68
N ASP A 68 4.30 7.74 9.32
CA ASP A 68 2.92 8.21 9.50
C ASP A 68 2.21 8.57 8.19
N ASN A 69 2.94 8.96 7.17
CA ASN A 69 2.39 9.27 5.85
C ASN A 69 2.14 8.03 4.96
N ALA A 70 2.56 6.83 5.38
CA ALA A 70 2.23 5.58 4.69
C ALA A 70 0.79 5.15 5.02
N MET A 71 -0.08 5.14 4.02
CA MET A 71 -1.52 4.83 4.18
C MET A 71 -1.87 3.41 3.75
N GLY A 72 -1.10 2.80 2.85
CA GLY A 72 -1.32 1.45 2.36
C GLY A 72 -0.69 0.39 3.27
N TYR A 73 -1.40 -0.75 3.45
CA TYR A 73 -0.95 -1.89 4.24
C TYR A 73 -0.69 -1.60 5.73
N VAL A 74 -1.30 -0.57 6.29
CA VAL A 74 -1.17 -0.18 7.69
C VAL A 74 -2.50 -0.39 8.39
N LYS A 75 -2.46 -1.16 9.51
CA LYS A 75 -3.66 -1.40 10.32
C LYS A 75 -4.26 -0.07 10.81
N GLY A 76 -5.57 0.09 10.68
CA GLY A 76 -6.29 1.30 11.06
C GLY A 76 -6.24 2.44 10.04
N ARG A 77 -5.43 2.33 8.96
CA ARG A 77 -5.40 3.29 7.85
C ARG A 77 -6.16 2.74 6.64
N SER A 78 -6.74 3.63 5.84
CA SER A 78 -7.59 3.25 4.72
C SER A 78 -7.47 4.24 3.55
N ILE A 79 -8.06 3.87 2.40
CA ILE A 79 -8.20 4.78 1.26
C ILE A 79 -8.99 6.04 1.61
N LYS A 80 -9.94 5.96 2.57
CA LYS A 80 -10.69 7.11 3.08
C LYS A 80 -9.78 8.06 3.85
N HIS A 81 -8.94 7.53 4.77
CA HIS A 81 -7.94 8.34 5.47
C HIS A 81 -6.99 9.03 4.48
N ASN A 82 -6.48 8.27 3.49
CA ASN A 82 -5.62 8.82 2.45
C ASN A 82 -6.27 9.99 1.72
N ALA A 83 -7.51 9.85 1.29
CA ALA A 83 -8.23 10.89 0.57
C ALA A 83 -8.58 12.10 1.45
N SER A 84 -8.96 11.87 2.71
CA SER A 84 -9.38 12.94 3.64
C SER A 84 -8.24 13.92 3.96
N MET A 85 -6.99 13.44 4.02
CA MET A 85 -5.83 14.31 4.23
C MET A 85 -5.66 15.42 3.19
N HIS A 86 -6.22 15.22 1.99
CA HIS A 86 -6.08 16.12 0.86
C HIS A 86 -7.36 16.88 0.49
N ALA A 87 -8.46 16.65 1.20
CA ALA A 87 -9.78 17.15 0.81
C ALA A 87 -9.86 18.68 0.75
N SER A 88 -9.22 19.38 1.72
CA SER A 88 -9.23 20.83 1.84
C SER A 88 -8.30 21.56 0.87
N ASN A 89 -7.37 20.85 0.22
CA ASN A 89 -6.37 21.45 -0.64
C ASN A 89 -6.86 21.55 -2.10
N PRO A 90 -6.88 22.74 -2.72
CA PRO A 90 -7.36 22.93 -4.08
C PRO A 90 -6.44 22.35 -5.16
N TYR A 91 -5.13 22.29 -4.91
CA TYR A 91 -4.13 21.80 -5.88
C TYR A 91 -3.63 20.43 -5.49
N LEU A 92 -3.61 19.51 -6.44
CA LEU A 92 -3.26 18.10 -6.23
C LEU A 92 -2.25 17.66 -7.28
N PHE A 93 -1.19 17.01 -6.84
CA PHE A 93 -0.21 16.30 -7.65
C PHE A 93 -0.20 14.83 -7.24
N LYS A 94 -0.29 13.93 -8.22
CA LYS A 94 -0.17 12.50 -8.02
C LYS A 94 0.84 11.92 -8.98
N THR A 95 1.56 10.92 -8.50
CA THR A 95 2.49 10.13 -9.30
C THR A 95 2.59 8.73 -8.71
N ASP A 96 3.19 7.79 -9.43
CA ASP A 96 3.43 6.46 -8.93
C ASP A 96 4.91 6.08 -9.11
N ILE A 97 5.40 5.16 -8.27
CA ILE A 97 6.77 4.64 -8.39
C ILE A 97 6.76 3.46 -9.37
N ALA A 98 7.61 3.55 -10.41
CA ALA A 98 7.70 2.52 -11.44
C ALA A 98 8.21 1.20 -10.85
N ASN A 99 7.54 0.09 -11.17
CA ASN A 99 7.92 -1.27 -10.76
C ASN A 99 8.21 -1.44 -9.26
N PHE A 100 7.51 -0.71 -8.40
CA PHE A 100 7.76 -0.52 -6.98
C PHE A 100 8.32 -1.75 -6.25
N PHE A 101 7.55 -2.83 -6.11
CA PHE A 101 8.00 -4.02 -5.38
C PHE A 101 9.28 -4.63 -5.98
N ASN A 102 9.35 -4.75 -7.31
CA ASN A 102 10.48 -5.38 -7.98
C ASN A 102 11.74 -4.48 -7.98
N SER A 103 11.60 -3.19 -7.67
CA SER A 103 12.72 -2.26 -7.50
C SER A 103 13.33 -2.33 -6.11
N ILE A 104 12.63 -2.90 -5.13
CA ILE A 104 13.13 -3.11 -3.78
C ILE A 104 14.05 -4.34 -3.76
N LYS A 105 15.33 -4.11 -3.47
CA LYS A 105 16.38 -5.13 -3.37
C LYS A 105 16.86 -5.25 -1.91
N PRO A 106 17.54 -6.37 -1.56
CA PRO A 106 18.10 -6.55 -0.22
C PRO A 106 19.00 -5.38 0.22
N GLN A 107 19.75 -4.77 -0.71
CA GLN A 107 20.64 -3.65 -0.38
C GLN A 107 19.89 -2.47 0.25
N LEU A 108 18.70 -2.13 -0.30
CA LEU A 108 17.88 -1.05 0.26
C LEU A 108 17.35 -1.42 1.65
N PHE A 109 16.86 -2.65 1.84
CA PHE A 109 16.39 -3.12 3.15
C PHE A 109 17.48 -3.01 4.23
N TRP A 110 18.68 -3.52 3.94
CA TRP A 110 19.80 -3.46 4.87
C TRP A 110 20.30 -2.05 5.13
N TRP A 111 20.35 -1.23 4.09
CA TRP A 111 20.73 0.17 4.23
C TRP A 111 19.77 0.95 5.14
N VAL A 112 18.45 0.80 4.92
CA VAL A 112 17.44 1.45 5.78
C VAL A 112 17.56 0.97 7.22
N LEU A 113 17.70 -0.33 7.44
CA LEU A 113 17.83 -0.91 8.77
C LEU A 113 19.09 -0.37 9.49
N GLU A 114 20.20 -0.31 8.81
CA GLU A 114 21.45 0.22 9.34
C GLU A 114 21.38 1.73 9.66
N GLN A 115 20.79 2.53 8.75
CA GLN A 115 20.65 3.98 9.00
C GLN A 115 19.76 4.27 10.21
N LEU A 116 18.65 3.55 10.34
CA LEU A 116 17.75 3.72 11.48
C LEU A 116 18.40 3.26 12.79
N ALA A 117 19.12 2.14 12.79
CA ALA A 117 19.87 1.68 13.96
C ALA A 117 20.93 2.73 14.40
N LYS A 118 21.72 3.26 13.45
CA LYS A 118 22.70 4.33 13.73
C LYS A 118 22.05 5.61 14.26
N LYS A 119 20.86 5.96 13.79
CA LYS A 119 20.11 7.13 14.25
C LYS A 119 19.62 6.93 15.69
N GLU A 120 19.10 5.75 16.00
CA GLU A 120 18.65 5.37 17.34
C GLU A 120 19.82 5.43 18.35
N THR A 121 20.97 4.83 18.02
CA THR A 121 22.17 4.84 18.87
C THR A 121 22.67 6.26 19.18
N LYS A 122 22.53 7.21 18.25
CA LYS A 122 22.91 8.61 18.44
C LYS A 122 21.91 9.42 19.26
N SER A 123 20.65 9.05 19.22
CA SER A 123 19.53 9.74 19.85
C SER A 123 19.19 9.05 21.17
N LYS A 124 19.76 9.50 22.29
CA LYS A 124 19.47 8.97 23.65
C LYS A 124 17.97 8.95 24.02
N GLN A 125 17.07 9.47 23.17
CA GLN A 125 15.63 9.54 23.35
C GLN A 125 14.85 8.50 22.52
N ALA A 126 15.49 7.73 21.66
CA ALA A 126 14.81 6.76 20.77
C ALA A 126 14.70 5.35 21.35
N ALA A 127 14.64 5.22 22.67
CA ALA A 127 14.57 3.92 23.37
C ALA A 127 13.35 3.02 22.98
N ASP A 128 12.34 3.59 22.31
CA ASP A 128 11.11 2.87 21.96
C ASP A 128 11.14 2.10 20.63
N LEU A 129 12.09 2.38 19.75
CA LEU A 129 12.08 1.78 18.40
C LEU A 129 12.75 0.41 18.33
N LYS A 130 13.63 0.07 19.24
CA LYS A 130 14.36 -1.24 19.32
C LYS A 130 14.99 -1.67 17.98
N ILE A 131 15.34 -0.72 17.12
CA ILE A 131 15.86 -1.00 15.77
C ILE A 131 17.29 -1.51 15.82
N GLU A 132 18.09 -1.01 16.76
CA GLU A 132 19.45 -1.52 16.97
C GLU A 132 19.43 -3.03 17.29
N ARG A 133 18.56 -3.45 18.21
CA ARG A 133 18.37 -4.87 18.53
C ARG A 133 17.84 -5.69 17.34
N LEU A 134 16.96 -5.11 16.55
CA LEU A 134 16.47 -5.72 15.32
C LEU A 134 17.61 -5.91 14.30
N PHE A 135 18.46 -4.89 14.13
CA PHE A 135 19.64 -4.98 13.27
C PHE A 135 20.59 -6.08 13.73
N GLU A 136 20.96 -6.09 15.01
CA GLU A 136 21.83 -7.11 15.61
C GLU A 136 21.28 -8.52 15.45
N ALA A 137 19.97 -8.71 15.68
CA ALA A 137 19.32 -10.01 15.55
C ALA A 137 19.31 -10.55 14.12
N LEU A 138 19.26 -9.67 13.10
CA LEU A 138 19.12 -10.09 11.70
C LEU A 138 20.44 -10.09 10.93
N VAL A 139 21.40 -9.21 11.27
CA VAL A 139 22.61 -9.00 10.47
C VAL A 139 23.53 -10.23 10.42
N THR A 140 23.60 -10.99 11.50
CA THR A 140 24.41 -12.22 11.59
C THR A 140 23.92 -13.32 10.64
N GLU A 141 22.64 -13.32 10.31
CA GLU A 141 21.98 -14.29 9.43
C GLU A 141 21.45 -13.65 8.14
N LYS A 142 22.09 -12.57 7.71
CA LYS A 142 21.73 -11.77 6.51
C LYS A 142 21.39 -12.60 5.28
N ARG A 143 22.14 -13.68 5.03
CA ARG A 143 21.89 -14.59 3.90
C ARG A 143 20.49 -15.21 3.99
N PHE A 144 20.11 -15.74 5.13
CA PHE A 144 18.82 -16.42 5.34
C PHE A 144 17.65 -15.43 5.36
N VAL A 145 17.84 -14.23 5.91
CA VAL A 145 16.87 -13.14 5.80
C VAL A 145 16.60 -12.80 4.33
N ASN A 146 17.63 -12.69 3.51
CA ASN A 146 17.48 -12.43 2.07
C ASN A 146 16.74 -13.56 1.35
N GLU A 147 17.07 -14.81 1.62
CA GLU A 147 16.39 -15.99 1.05
C GLU A 147 14.90 -16.05 1.45
N LEU A 148 14.58 -15.64 2.68
CA LEU A 148 13.22 -15.64 3.21
C LEU A 148 12.33 -14.54 2.61
N LEU A 149 12.86 -13.31 2.49
CA LEU A 149 12.07 -12.13 2.19
C LEU A 149 12.02 -11.79 0.70
N PHE A 150 13.03 -12.18 -0.06
CA PHE A 150 13.17 -11.78 -1.46
C PHE A 150 13.04 -12.98 -2.40
N TRP A 151 12.60 -12.69 -3.62
CA TRP A 151 12.39 -13.66 -4.69
C TRP A 151 13.46 -13.55 -5.76
N ARG A 152 13.86 -14.71 -6.33
CA ARG A 152 14.73 -14.80 -7.53
C ARG A 152 13.89 -14.94 -8.79
N PRO A 153 13.83 -13.93 -9.67
CA PRO A 153 13.04 -14.01 -10.90
C PRO A 153 13.74 -14.89 -11.94
N GLY A 154 13.44 -16.18 -11.94
CA GLY A 154 13.99 -17.15 -12.90
C GLY A 154 15.09 -18.06 -12.36
N LYS A 155 15.24 -19.21 -13.02
CA LYS A 155 16.12 -20.29 -12.56
C LYS A 155 17.61 -19.90 -12.47
N ARG A 156 18.09 -19.05 -13.39
CA ARG A 156 19.50 -18.62 -13.49
C ARG A 156 19.75 -17.22 -12.93
N SER A 157 18.73 -16.54 -12.43
CA SER A 157 18.89 -15.17 -11.90
C SER A 157 19.55 -15.20 -10.52
N GLU A 158 20.54 -14.37 -10.32
CA GLU A 158 21.12 -14.11 -9.00
C GLU A 158 20.48 -12.89 -8.33
N LYS A 159 19.70 -12.11 -9.07
CA LYS A 159 19.03 -10.92 -8.54
C LYS A 159 17.95 -11.32 -7.54
N LEU A 160 17.96 -10.69 -6.40
CA LEU A 160 16.92 -10.78 -5.39
C LEU A 160 16.09 -9.50 -5.42
N ILE A 161 14.78 -9.64 -5.49
CA ILE A 161 13.82 -8.53 -5.51
C ILE A 161 12.62 -8.87 -4.64
N LEU A 162 11.91 -7.85 -4.17
CA LEU A 162 10.68 -8.06 -3.43
C LEU A 162 9.57 -8.56 -4.39
N SER A 163 8.80 -9.55 -3.97
CA SER A 163 7.79 -10.16 -4.83
C SER A 163 6.43 -9.48 -4.73
N ILE A 164 5.66 -9.49 -5.80
CA ILE A 164 4.23 -9.19 -5.77
C ILE A 164 3.49 -10.50 -5.47
N GLY A 165 3.00 -10.65 -4.23
CA GLY A 165 2.25 -11.84 -3.79
C GLY A 165 2.77 -12.53 -2.52
N ALA A 166 3.92 -12.13 -1.98
CA ALA A 166 4.38 -12.60 -0.68
C ALA A 166 3.70 -11.84 0.47
N PRO A 167 3.33 -12.51 1.58
CA PRO A 167 2.71 -11.86 2.73
C PRO A 167 3.66 -10.88 3.44
N SER A 168 4.97 -11.06 3.31
CA SER A 168 5.97 -10.15 3.88
C SER A 168 6.18 -8.86 3.07
N SER A 169 5.91 -8.88 1.76
CA SER A 169 6.22 -7.77 0.86
C SER A 169 5.57 -6.43 1.25
N PRO A 170 4.31 -6.37 1.70
CA PRO A 170 3.69 -5.13 2.16
C PRO A 170 4.44 -4.44 3.30
N THR A 171 4.77 -5.19 4.36
CA THR A 171 5.48 -4.68 5.53
C THR A 171 6.90 -4.25 5.17
N ILE A 172 7.63 -5.11 4.44
CA ILE A 172 9.01 -4.83 4.05
C ILE A 172 9.09 -3.64 3.08
N SER A 173 8.12 -3.49 2.17
CA SER A 173 8.08 -2.32 1.28
C SER A 173 7.85 -1.02 2.04
N ASN A 174 6.93 -0.99 3.01
CA ASN A 174 6.71 0.18 3.86
C ASN A 174 7.96 0.53 4.67
N PHE A 175 8.64 -0.48 5.21
CA PHE A 175 9.90 -0.28 5.93
C PHE A 175 10.99 0.31 5.04
N CYS A 176 11.18 -0.24 3.83
CA CYS A 176 12.18 0.26 2.88
C CYS A 176 11.94 1.72 2.46
N MET A 177 10.69 2.18 2.52
CA MET A 177 10.32 3.56 2.20
C MET A 177 10.43 4.52 3.39
N PHE A 178 10.75 4.05 4.59
CA PHE A 178 10.68 4.85 5.82
C PHE A 178 11.54 6.12 5.74
N ILE A 179 12.80 6.00 5.35
CA ILE A 179 13.74 7.14 5.25
C ILE A 179 13.28 8.13 4.17
N PHE A 180 12.80 7.62 3.03
CA PHE A 180 12.22 8.47 1.99
C PHE A 180 10.99 9.22 2.49
N ASP A 181 10.05 8.53 3.16
CA ASP A 181 8.86 9.16 3.72
C ASP A 181 9.23 10.24 4.75
N GLU A 182 10.26 10.02 5.56
CA GLU A 182 10.76 10.97 6.55
C GLU A 182 11.32 12.24 5.89
N HIS A 183 12.19 12.08 4.89
CA HIS A 183 12.81 13.21 4.16
C HIS A 183 11.76 14.00 3.37
N ILE A 184 10.90 13.31 2.62
CA ILE A 184 9.91 13.99 1.80
C ILE A 184 8.83 14.67 2.64
N SER A 185 8.50 14.12 3.82
CA SER A 185 7.59 14.76 4.77
C SER A 185 8.18 16.04 5.36
N ALA A 186 9.46 16.05 5.67
CA ALA A 186 10.14 17.26 6.12
C ALA A 186 10.13 18.33 5.03
N LEU A 187 10.54 17.97 3.81
CA LEU A 187 10.53 18.87 2.67
C LEU A 187 9.12 19.40 2.38
N CYS A 188 8.10 18.56 2.45
CA CYS A 188 6.70 18.98 2.24
C CYS A 188 6.22 19.99 3.28
N ARG A 189 6.62 19.84 4.55
CA ARG A 189 6.29 20.84 5.60
C ARG A 189 6.85 22.23 5.28
N ASP A 190 8.09 22.29 4.80
CA ASP A 190 8.75 23.55 4.46
C ASP A 190 8.03 24.30 3.32
N PHE A 191 7.38 23.56 2.41
CA PHE A 191 6.62 24.11 1.28
C PHE A 191 5.10 24.21 1.51
N GLY A 192 4.59 23.87 2.72
CA GLY A 192 3.14 23.84 2.97
C GLY A 192 2.40 22.84 2.11
N ILE A 193 3.03 21.69 1.82
CA ILE A 193 2.47 20.59 1.03
C ILE A 193 2.05 19.46 1.98
N THR A 194 0.82 18.97 1.81
CA THR A 194 0.36 17.73 2.44
C THR A 194 0.82 16.56 1.59
N TYR A 195 1.47 15.58 2.21
CA TYR A 195 1.98 14.36 1.58
C TYR A 195 1.36 13.11 2.18
N THR A 196 1.00 12.16 1.35
CA THR A 196 0.70 10.77 1.74
C THR A 196 1.20 9.80 0.69
N ARG A 197 1.48 8.54 1.11
CA ARG A 197 1.84 7.43 0.23
C ARG A 197 0.88 6.25 0.44
N TYR A 198 0.26 5.81 -0.64
CA TYR A 198 -0.54 4.58 -0.65
C TYR A 198 0.17 3.53 -1.51
N VAL A 199 1.04 2.72 -0.90
CA VAL A 199 1.92 1.73 -1.54
C VAL A 199 2.94 2.43 -2.45
N ASP A 200 2.73 2.38 -3.76
CA ASP A 200 3.50 3.02 -4.84
C ASP A 200 2.91 4.38 -5.26
N ASP A 201 1.64 4.66 -4.94
CA ASP A 201 0.97 5.92 -5.26
C ASP A 201 1.41 7.02 -4.28
N LEU A 202 2.07 8.07 -4.77
CA LEU A 202 2.45 9.27 -4.03
C LEU A 202 1.43 10.37 -4.29
N THR A 203 0.91 10.98 -3.24
CA THR A 203 -0.08 12.06 -3.34
C THR A 203 0.42 13.29 -2.59
N PHE A 204 0.41 14.43 -3.26
CA PHE A 204 0.80 15.73 -2.74
C PHE A 204 -0.29 16.74 -2.99
N SER A 205 -0.60 17.59 -2.02
CA SER A 205 -1.59 18.65 -2.20
C SER A 205 -1.24 19.90 -1.41
N THR A 206 -1.70 21.05 -1.86
CA THR A 206 -1.41 22.33 -1.21
C THR A 206 -2.51 23.35 -1.47
N LYS A 207 -2.58 24.37 -0.62
CA LYS A 207 -3.42 25.57 -0.83
C LYS A 207 -2.74 26.60 -1.72
N THR A 208 -1.42 26.55 -1.86
CA THR A 208 -0.63 27.55 -2.60
C THR A 208 -0.54 27.18 -4.09
N PRO A 209 -0.93 28.06 -5.01
CA PRO A 209 -0.83 27.80 -6.44
C PRO A 209 0.64 27.73 -6.90
N ASN A 210 0.88 27.01 -8.00
CA ASN A 210 2.15 26.95 -8.75
C ASN A 210 3.36 26.35 -8.02
N ILE A 211 3.21 25.82 -6.81
CA ILE A 211 4.32 25.16 -6.07
C ILE A 211 4.57 23.73 -6.61
N LEU A 212 3.51 22.96 -6.87
CA LEU A 212 3.63 21.53 -7.20
C LEU A 212 4.43 21.23 -8.48
N PRO A 213 4.37 22.01 -9.58
CA PRO A 213 5.21 21.74 -10.74
C PRO A 213 6.72 21.76 -10.44
N GLY A 214 7.19 22.76 -9.70
CA GLY A 214 8.61 22.85 -9.28
C GLY A 214 9.03 21.78 -8.27
N PHE A 215 8.09 21.28 -7.49
CA PHE A 215 8.34 20.25 -6.48
C PHE A 215 8.72 18.89 -7.09
N ILE A 216 8.30 18.59 -8.33
CA ILE A 216 8.58 17.32 -9.01
C ILE A 216 10.09 17.05 -9.14
N HIS A 217 10.89 18.06 -9.42
CA HIS A 217 12.34 17.91 -9.52
C HIS A 217 12.95 17.50 -8.16
N LYS A 218 12.56 18.19 -7.10
CA LYS A 218 13.02 17.86 -5.73
C LYS A 218 12.60 16.45 -5.30
N LEU A 219 11.38 16.05 -5.62
CA LEU A 219 10.88 14.69 -5.37
C LEU A 219 11.76 13.63 -6.06
N ARG A 220 12.18 13.86 -7.31
CA ARG A 220 13.06 12.91 -8.04
C ARG A 220 14.46 12.85 -7.46
N GLU A 221 14.99 13.94 -6.98
CA GLU A 221 16.28 13.99 -6.29
C GLU A 221 16.22 13.20 -4.98
N GLU A 222 15.20 13.42 -4.15
CA GLU A 222 15.01 12.67 -2.90
C GLU A 222 14.80 11.17 -3.14
N LEU A 223 14.05 10.78 -4.18
CA LEU A 223 13.93 9.37 -4.57
C LEU A 223 15.28 8.72 -4.87
N LYS A 224 16.15 9.41 -5.63
CA LYS A 224 17.48 8.90 -5.97
C LYS A 224 18.36 8.75 -4.74
N ILE A 225 18.35 9.75 -3.85
CA ILE A 225 19.16 9.76 -2.65
C ILE A 225 18.70 8.70 -1.65
N CYS A 226 17.41 8.73 -1.27
CA CYS A 226 16.87 7.89 -0.21
C CYS A 226 16.64 6.44 -0.61
N LEU A 227 16.59 6.13 -1.91
CA LEU A 227 16.32 4.78 -2.42
C LEU A 227 17.49 4.20 -3.24
N LEU A 228 18.71 4.68 -3.00
CA LEU A 228 19.96 4.21 -3.62
C LEU A 228 19.89 4.18 -5.16
N GLY A 229 19.16 5.09 -5.78
CA GLY A 229 18.97 5.13 -7.23
C GLY A 229 18.23 3.93 -7.84
N THR A 230 17.54 3.14 -7.02
CA THR A 230 16.87 1.89 -7.49
C THR A 230 15.47 2.12 -8.04
N MET A 231 14.87 3.29 -7.79
CA MET A 231 13.48 3.62 -8.14
C MET A 231 13.41 4.96 -8.89
N ASP A 232 12.40 5.08 -9.74
CA ASP A 232 12.05 6.35 -10.41
C ASP A 232 10.53 6.50 -10.49
N LEU A 233 10.08 7.74 -10.77
CA LEU A 233 8.66 8.03 -10.96
C LEU A 233 8.17 7.49 -12.31
N ASN A 234 6.94 7.06 -12.33
CA ASN A 234 6.21 6.75 -13.55
C ASN A 234 5.61 8.04 -14.11
N LEU A 235 6.33 8.66 -15.05
CA LEU A 235 5.93 9.96 -15.61
C LEU A 235 4.59 9.89 -16.35
N ASP A 236 4.26 8.75 -16.98
CA ASP A 236 2.99 8.56 -17.71
C ASP A 236 1.77 8.59 -16.77
N LYS A 237 1.98 8.33 -15.48
CA LYS A 237 0.93 8.41 -14.45
C LYS A 237 1.01 9.67 -13.60
N THR A 238 1.91 10.57 -13.93
CA THR A 238 2.04 11.84 -13.24
C THR A 238 0.91 12.78 -13.64
N HIS A 239 0.14 13.25 -12.65
CA HIS A 239 -1.05 14.06 -12.89
C HIS A 239 -1.15 15.23 -11.93
N LEU A 240 -1.26 16.43 -12.49
CA LEU A 240 -1.56 17.68 -11.78
C LEU A 240 -3.05 18.00 -11.98
N SER A 241 -3.75 18.34 -10.92
CA SER A 241 -5.16 18.76 -10.98
C SER A 241 -5.48 19.84 -9.95
N SER A 242 -6.57 20.57 -10.21
CA SER A 242 -7.12 21.60 -9.31
C SER A 242 -8.63 21.43 -9.12
N LYS A 243 -9.25 22.31 -8.31
CA LYS A 243 -10.72 22.33 -8.12
C LYS A 243 -11.51 22.50 -9.45
N ALA A 244 -10.87 22.98 -10.52
CA ALA A 244 -11.48 23.04 -11.85
C ALA A 244 -11.64 21.65 -12.52
N HIS A 245 -10.92 20.66 -12.04
CA HIS A 245 -10.90 19.31 -12.57
C HIS A 245 -11.34 18.29 -11.52
N ASN A 246 -11.63 17.06 -11.97
CA ASN A 246 -11.99 15.99 -11.07
C ASN A 246 -10.75 15.50 -10.29
N ARG A 247 -10.66 15.87 -9.01
CA ARG A 247 -9.60 15.42 -8.10
C ARG A 247 -9.97 14.05 -7.54
N ARG A 248 -9.12 13.05 -7.76
CA ARG A 248 -9.39 11.67 -7.32
C ARG A 248 -8.15 11.03 -6.69
N ILE A 249 -8.29 10.45 -5.49
CA ILE A 249 -7.23 9.77 -4.74
C ILE A 249 -7.69 8.36 -4.39
N THR A 250 -6.88 7.34 -4.73
CA THR A 250 -7.19 5.92 -4.45
C THR A 250 -8.65 5.51 -4.76
N GLY A 251 -9.23 6.07 -5.82
CA GLY A 251 -10.59 5.77 -6.22
C GLY A 251 -11.67 6.71 -5.66
N ILE A 252 -11.35 7.54 -4.67
CA ILE A 252 -12.28 8.48 -4.03
C ILE A 252 -12.17 9.87 -4.68
N THR A 253 -13.30 10.49 -4.97
CA THR A 253 -13.37 11.86 -5.52
C THR A 253 -13.36 12.88 -4.37
N LEU A 254 -12.52 13.91 -4.50
CA LEU A 254 -12.54 15.08 -3.62
C LEU A 254 -13.48 16.12 -4.22
N THR A 255 -14.53 16.48 -3.49
CA THR A 255 -15.48 17.51 -3.93
C THR A 255 -14.93 18.92 -3.73
N ASN A 256 -15.55 19.92 -4.38
CA ASN A 256 -15.16 21.31 -4.16
C ASN A 256 -15.53 21.83 -2.76
N ASN A 257 -16.50 21.17 -2.10
CA ASN A 257 -16.91 21.45 -0.71
C ASN A 257 -16.09 20.64 0.31
N GLU A 258 -14.91 20.15 -0.11
CA GLU A 258 -13.95 19.46 0.78
C GLU A 258 -14.45 18.10 1.33
N ASN A 259 -15.55 17.57 0.80
CA ASN A 259 -16.09 16.27 1.16
C ASN A 259 -15.54 15.17 0.24
N LEU A 260 -15.62 13.94 0.73
CA LEU A 260 -15.30 12.74 -0.04
C LEU A 260 -16.55 12.24 -0.78
N SER A 261 -16.37 11.72 -2.00
CA SER A 261 -17.48 11.21 -2.80
C SER A 261 -17.05 9.97 -3.60
N ILE A 262 -17.98 9.04 -3.78
CA ILE A 262 -17.81 7.90 -4.70
C ILE A 262 -17.85 8.32 -6.17
N GLY A 263 -18.22 9.56 -6.45
CA GLY A 263 -18.25 10.16 -7.78
C GLY A 263 -19.55 9.93 -8.56
N ARG A 264 -19.85 10.85 -9.49
CA ARG A 264 -21.14 10.89 -10.21
C ARG A 264 -21.45 9.62 -11.01
N LYS A 265 -20.43 9.01 -11.66
CA LYS A 265 -20.61 7.79 -12.45
C LYS A 265 -21.13 6.65 -11.59
N GLN A 266 -20.52 6.43 -10.43
CA GLN A 266 -20.90 5.38 -9.52
C GLN A 266 -22.27 5.62 -8.87
N LYS A 267 -22.57 6.87 -8.49
CA LYS A 267 -23.90 7.22 -7.97
C LYS A 267 -25.02 6.92 -8.99
N ARG A 268 -24.78 7.22 -10.27
CA ARG A 268 -25.74 6.90 -11.34
C ARG A 268 -25.90 5.40 -11.51
N TYR A 269 -24.81 4.65 -11.48
CA TYR A 269 -24.84 3.20 -11.64
C TYR A 269 -25.58 2.52 -10.47
N ILE A 270 -25.32 2.92 -9.23
CA ILE A 270 -26.06 2.44 -8.06
C ILE A 270 -27.57 2.70 -8.23
N LYS A 271 -27.96 3.93 -8.60
CA LYS A 271 -29.38 4.28 -8.84
C LYS A 271 -30.00 3.42 -9.93
N HIS A 272 -29.26 3.10 -10.99
CA HIS A 272 -29.70 2.20 -12.05
C HIS A 272 -29.93 0.78 -11.51
N LEU A 273 -29.00 0.23 -10.75
CA LEU A 273 -29.14 -1.10 -10.15
C LEU A 273 -30.32 -1.19 -9.16
N VAL A 274 -30.55 -0.14 -8.35
CA VAL A 274 -31.74 -0.06 -7.49
C VAL A 274 -33.03 -0.08 -8.33
N HIS A 275 -33.03 0.60 -9.49
CA HIS A 275 -34.19 0.60 -10.39
C HIS A 275 -34.42 -0.79 -11.00
N LEU A 276 -33.38 -1.50 -11.44
CA LEU A 276 -33.50 -2.88 -11.92
C LEU A 276 -34.03 -3.81 -10.82
N PHE A 277 -33.57 -3.64 -9.58
CA PHE A 277 -34.08 -4.39 -8.44
C PHE A 277 -35.58 -4.18 -8.23
N ILE A 278 -36.06 -2.92 -8.29
CA ILE A 278 -37.49 -2.60 -8.15
C ILE A 278 -38.32 -3.24 -9.24
N LYS A 279 -37.80 -3.36 -10.47
CA LYS A 279 -38.48 -3.99 -11.61
C LYS A 279 -38.42 -5.52 -11.59
N GLY A 280 -37.58 -6.12 -10.74
CA GLY A 280 -37.34 -7.57 -10.78
C GLY A 280 -36.35 -8.00 -11.90
N ASP A 281 -35.69 -7.07 -12.57
CA ASP A 281 -34.82 -7.34 -13.74
C ASP A 281 -33.33 -7.42 -13.35
N ILE A 282 -32.98 -7.36 -12.04
CA ILE A 282 -31.58 -7.40 -11.58
C ILE A 282 -31.01 -8.82 -11.62
N THR A 283 -29.80 -8.99 -12.14
CA THR A 283 -29.08 -10.27 -12.08
C THR A 283 -28.48 -10.51 -10.69
N GLU A 284 -28.19 -11.77 -10.33
CA GLU A 284 -27.52 -12.11 -9.05
C GLU A 284 -26.15 -11.43 -8.89
N ASP A 285 -25.37 -11.35 -9.98
CA ASP A 285 -24.07 -10.68 -9.97
C ASP A 285 -24.22 -9.18 -9.71
N ASP A 286 -25.15 -8.51 -10.38
CA ASP A 286 -25.45 -7.10 -10.17
C ASP A 286 -26.03 -6.83 -8.78
N PHE A 287 -26.83 -7.73 -8.25
CA PHE A 287 -27.36 -7.62 -6.90
C PHE A 287 -26.25 -7.73 -5.85
N SER A 288 -25.37 -8.71 -6.00
CA SER A 288 -24.19 -8.87 -5.13
C SER A 288 -23.26 -7.65 -5.21
N TYR A 289 -23.04 -7.14 -6.42
CA TYR A 289 -22.29 -5.91 -6.64
C TYR A 289 -22.95 -4.69 -5.96
N LEU A 290 -24.26 -4.51 -6.12
CA LEU A 290 -25.03 -3.43 -5.52
C LEU A 290 -24.87 -3.41 -3.99
N ARG A 291 -25.03 -4.56 -3.34
CA ARG A 291 -24.88 -4.69 -1.88
C ARG A 291 -23.48 -4.33 -1.40
N GLY A 292 -22.45 -4.90 -2.02
CA GLY A 292 -21.06 -4.59 -1.68
C GLY A 292 -20.74 -3.10 -1.89
N TYR A 293 -21.25 -2.54 -2.99
CA TYR A 293 -20.98 -1.13 -3.29
C TYR A 293 -21.78 -0.16 -2.42
N LEU A 294 -22.98 -0.52 -1.95
CA LEU A 294 -23.73 0.28 -0.96
C LEU A 294 -22.99 0.37 0.38
N SER A 295 -22.39 -0.73 0.84
CA SER A 295 -21.56 -0.73 2.05
C SER A 295 -20.34 0.17 1.88
N TYR A 296 -19.67 0.08 0.73
CA TYR A 296 -18.56 0.97 0.39
C TYR A 296 -19.00 2.44 0.29
N ALA A 297 -20.14 2.72 -0.35
CA ALA A 297 -20.70 4.06 -0.47
C ALA A 297 -21.06 4.64 0.89
N HIS A 298 -21.63 3.84 1.79
CA HIS A 298 -21.93 4.27 3.16
C HIS A 298 -20.65 4.62 3.94
N TYR A 299 -19.58 3.82 3.76
CA TYR A 299 -18.30 4.10 4.40
C TYR A 299 -17.67 5.42 3.91
N ILE A 300 -17.73 5.72 2.60
CA ILE A 300 -17.09 6.92 2.01
C ILE A 300 -18.00 8.15 2.13
N GLU A 301 -19.27 8.03 1.76
CA GLU A 301 -20.24 9.12 1.59
C GLU A 301 -21.63 8.69 2.12
N PRO A 302 -21.80 8.62 3.46
CA PRO A 302 -23.03 8.13 4.08
C PRO A 302 -24.27 8.91 3.67
N GLU A 303 -24.14 10.22 3.45
CA GLU A 303 -25.25 11.10 3.03
C GLU A 303 -25.86 10.66 1.68
N PHE A 304 -25.05 10.12 0.77
CA PHE A 304 -25.57 9.58 -0.48
C PHE A 304 -26.46 8.36 -0.23
N VAL A 305 -26.08 7.46 0.67
CA VAL A 305 -26.89 6.28 1.00
C VAL A 305 -28.19 6.71 1.69
N VAL A 306 -28.13 7.67 2.61
CA VAL A 306 -29.34 8.28 3.24
C VAL A 306 -30.27 8.85 2.16
N SER A 307 -29.72 9.52 1.14
CA SER A 307 -30.52 10.05 0.04
C SER A 307 -31.21 8.97 -0.82
N LEU A 308 -30.66 7.74 -0.88
CA LEU A 308 -31.30 6.60 -1.53
C LEU A 308 -32.49 6.07 -0.71
N PHE A 309 -32.36 5.99 0.62
CA PHE A 309 -33.49 5.63 1.49
C PHE A 309 -34.65 6.62 1.38
N ALA A 310 -34.34 7.91 1.32
CA ALA A 310 -35.35 8.94 1.11
C ALA A 310 -36.03 8.83 -0.27
N LYS A 311 -35.26 8.46 -1.32
CA LYS A 311 -35.77 8.38 -2.68
C LYS A 311 -36.56 7.11 -2.97
N TYR A 312 -36.10 5.94 -2.50
CA TYR A 312 -36.62 4.62 -2.91
C TYR A 312 -37.40 3.91 -1.79
N THR A 313 -37.70 4.59 -0.69
CA THR A 313 -38.32 4.09 0.53
C THR A 313 -37.46 3.14 1.36
N CYS A 314 -37.68 3.14 2.67
CA CYS A 314 -36.98 2.24 3.59
C CYS A 314 -37.24 0.77 3.28
N ASN A 315 -38.45 0.41 2.84
CA ASN A 315 -38.80 -0.98 2.53
C ASN A 315 -37.93 -1.53 1.39
N VAL A 316 -37.85 -0.84 0.26
CA VAL A 316 -37.00 -1.24 -0.88
C VAL A 316 -35.54 -1.34 -0.48
N MET A 317 -35.00 -0.31 0.18
CA MET A 317 -33.59 -0.29 0.56
C MET A 317 -33.24 -1.37 1.59
N ASN A 318 -34.13 -1.64 2.56
CA ASN A 318 -33.95 -2.72 3.54
C ASN A 318 -33.94 -4.10 2.89
N ARG A 319 -34.80 -4.36 1.89
CA ARG A 319 -34.77 -5.60 1.12
C ARG A 319 -33.42 -5.81 0.42
N ILE A 320 -32.85 -4.76 -0.16
CA ILE A 320 -31.52 -4.82 -0.79
C ILE A 320 -30.44 -5.10 0.26
N VAL A 321 -30.42 -4.36 1.37
CA VAL A 321 -29.36 -4.45 2.38
C VAL A 321 -29.39 -5.78 3.13
N TYR A 322 -30.57 -6.23 3.58
CA TYR A 322 -30.74 -7.41 4.43
C TYR A 322 -31.09 -8.70 3.66
N ARG A 323 -31.11 -8.69 2.32
CA ARG A 323 -31.45 -9.85 1.48
C ARG A 323 -32.76 -10.50 1.94
N GLN A 324 -33.79 -9.70 2.15
CA GLN A 324 -35.12 -10.27 2.36
C GLN A 324 -35.68 -10.67 0.98
N ASP A 325 -35.91 -11.97 0.82
CA ASP A 325 -36.35 -12.58 -0.43
C ASP A 325 -37.60 -11.90 -0.99
N TYR A 326 -37.74 -11.99 -2.31
CA TYR A 326 -38.89 -11.54 -3.10
C TYR A 326 -40.22 -12.15 -2.64
#